data_c897058ab3df8a5be89dbb8d6295e3b1
#
_entry.id   c897058ab3df8a5be89dbb8d6295e3b1
#
_cell.length_a   1.000
_cell.length_b   1.000
_cell.length_c   1.000
_cell.angle_alpha   90.00
_cell.angle_beta   90.00
_cell.angle_gamma   90.00
#
_symmetry.space_group_name_H-M   'P 1'
#
loop_
_entity.id
_entity.type
_entity.pdbx_description
1 polymer ?
#
loop_
_entity_poly.entity_id
_entity_poly.type
_entity_poly.pdbx_seq_one_letter_code
_entity_poly.pdbx_strand_id
1 'polypeptide(L)'
;MTNIRVLIVDDMAQVRSDLRTVLPLAGQAAGLQIEIVGEAGNGQEAIQRISALQPDVVLMDLEMPVMGGYEATRQIKTHCPDCRVIALTIHGDETVRQKASQAGVDDFIVKGAPINSLIQAMAKEKE
;
A
#
# COMPACT_ATOMS: atom_id res chain seq x y z
N MET A 1 -16.09 -6.12 -13.62
CA MET A 1 -15.50 -6.07 -12.28
C MET A 1 -14.21 -5.25 -12.35
N THR A 2 -14.06 -4.30 -11.44
CA THR A 2 -12.87 -3.47 -11.40
C THR A 2 -11.67 -4.29 -10.95
N ASN A 3 -10.59 -4.25 -11.74
CA ASN A 3 -9.34 -4.94 -11.43
C ASN A 3 -8.36 -3.96 -10.80
N ILE A 4 -7.84 -4.29 -9.64
CA ILE A 4 -6.88 -3.46 -8.90
C ILE A 4 -5.61 -4.28 -8.68
N ARG A 5 -4.50 -3.81 -9.24
CA ARG A 5 -3.19 -4.45 -9.13
C ARG A 5 -2.43 -3.86 -7.95
N VAL A 6 -2.02 -4.70 -7.02
CA VAL A 6 -1.51 -4.27 -5.72
C VAL A 6 -0.09 -4.79 -5.48
N LEU A 7 0.80 -3.89 -5.07
CA LEU A 7 2.11 -4.22 -4.52
C LEU A 7 2.05 -4.10 -3.01
N ILE A 8 2.43 -5.13 -2.28
CA ILE A 8 2.46 -5.13 -0.81
C ILE A 8 3.89 -4.88 -0.34
N VAL A 9 4.09 -3.86 0.47
CA VAL A 9 5.40 -3.49 1.00
C VAL A 9 5.35 -3.51 2.52
N ASP A 10 6.01 -4.49 3.14
CA ASP A 10 6.06 -4.67 4.59
C ASP A 10 7.28 -5.54 4.90
N ASP A 11 8.01 -5.23 5.96
CA ASP A 11 9.20 -6.00 6.32
C ASP A 11 8.86 -7.35 6.97
N MET A 12 7.62 -7.54 7.40
CA MET A 12 7.19 -8.80 8.01
C MET A 12 6.56 -9.71 6.97
N ALA A 13 7.23 -10.83 6.70
CA ALA A 13 6.76 -11.80 5.69
C ALA A 13 5.38 -12.34 6.02
N GLN A 14 5.06 -12.52 7.31
CA GLN A 14 3.75 -13.02 7.71
C GLN A 14 2.64 -12.03 7.37
N VAL A 15 2.88 -10.74 7.55
CA VAL A 15 1.90 -9.71 7.18
C VAL A 15 1.65 -9.74 5.67
N ARG A 16 2.72 -9.84 4.87
CA ARG A 16 2.58 -9.93 3.41
C ARG A 16 1.77 -11.17 3.01
N SER A 17 2.06 -12.30 3.64
CA SER A 17 1.36 -13.55 3.36
C SER A 17 -0.13 -13.47 3.71
N ASP A 18 -0.45 -12.89 4.86
CA ASP A 18 -1.83 -12.73 5.31
C ASP A 18 -2.61 -11.84 4.35
N LEU A 19 -2.03 -10.71 3.95
CA LEU A 19 -2.67 -9.78 3.01
C LEU A 19 -2.86 -10.42 1.63
N ARG A 20 -1.87 -11.18 1.17
CA ARG A 20 -1.98 -11.88 -0.11
C ARG A 20 -3.17 -12.85 -0.12
N THR A 21 -3.47 -13.46 1.01
CA THR A 21 -4.59 -14.40 1.15
C THR A 21 -5.92 -13.67 1.29
N VAL A 22 -5.96 -12.64 2.15
CA VAL A 22 -7.24 -12.01 2.54
C VAL A 22 -7.73 -11.00 1.52
N LEU A 23 -6.83 -10.21 0.92
CA LEU A 23 -7.25 -9.10 0.05
C LEU A 23 -8.05 -9.55 -1.17
N PRO A 24 -7.64 -10.59 -1.91
CA PRO A 24 -8.47 -11.02 -3.06
C PRO A 24 -9.85 -11.48 -2.64
N LEU A 25 -9.97 -12.17 -1.51
CA LEU A 25 -11.25 -12.66 -1.01
C LEU A 25 -12.16 -11.51 -0.57
N ALA A 26 -11.62 -10.58 0.22
CA ALA A 26 -12.38 -9.42 0.69
C ALA A 26 -12.78 -8.51 -0.48
N GLY A 27 -11.89 -8.36 -1.46
CA GLY A 27 -12.19 -7.60 -2.67
C GLY A 27 -13.33 -8.21 -3.45
N GLN A 28 -13.30 -9.53 -3.64
CA GLN A 28 -14.35 -10.25 -4.37
C GLN A 28 -15.71 -10.03 -3.71
N ALA A 29 -15.77 -10.09 -2.38
CA ALA A 29 -17.00 -9.84 -1.64
C ALA A 29 -17.52 -8.41 -1.85
N ALA A 30 -16.65 -7.46 -2.19
CA ALA A 30 -17.00 -6.07 -2.46
C ALA A 30 -17.17 -5.75 -3.94
N GLY A 31 -17.13 -6.78 -4.81
CA GLY A 31 -17.27 -6.59 -6.26
C GLY A 31 -16.00 -6.12 -6.95
N LEU A 32 -14.83 -6.33 -6.34
CA LEU A 32 -13.53 -5.93 -6.87
C LEU A 32 -12.68 -7.16 -7.16
N GLN A 33 -11.89 -7.09 -8.23
CA GLN A 33 -10.86 -8.08 -8.48
C GLN A 33 -9.52 -7.50 -8.03
N ILE A 34 -9.01 -8.00 -6.91
CA ILE A 34 -7.72 -7.55 -6.37
C ILE A 34 -6.66 -8.58 -6.72
N GLU A 35 -5.68 -8.14 -7.46
CA GLU A 35 -4.56 -8.98 -7.89
C GLU A 35 -3.29 -8.51 -7.18
N ILE A 36 -2.66 -9.39 -6.41
CA ILE A 36 -1.39 -9.08 -5.76
C ILE A 36 -0.29 -9.35 -6.77
N VAL A 37 0.28 -8.28 -7.33
CA VAL A 37 1.25 -8.39 -8.41
C VAL A 37 2.68 -8.54 -7.90
N GLY A 38 2.93 -8.27 -6.63
CA GLY A 38 4.26 -8.43 -6.06
C GLY A 38 4.31 -8.08 -4.59
N GLU A 39 5.46 -8.34 -4.00
CA GLU A 39 5.76 -8.03 -2.59
C GLU A 39 7.14 -7.41 -2.52
N ALA A 40 7.36 -6.60 -1.49
CA ALA A 40 8.66 -6.04 -1.17
C ALA A 40 8.83 -6.01 0.35
N GLY A 41 10.05 -6.25 0.83
CA GLY A 41 10.36 -6.27 2.26
C GLY A 41 10.91 -4.97 2.80
N ASN A 42 11.15 -3.99 1.94
CA ASN A 42 11.60 -2.66 2.34
C ASN A 42 11.36 -1.68 1.19
N GLY A 43 11.60 -0.38 1.45
CA GLY A 43 11.35 0.66 0.47
C GLY A 43 12.22 0.56 -0.77
N GLN A 44 13.45 0.12 -0.62
CA GLN A 44 14.38 -0.02 -1.75
C GLN A 44 13.88 -1.06 -2.75
N GLU A 45 13.44 -2.21 -2.26
CA GLU A 45 12.85 -3.25 -3.11
C GLU A 45 11.57 -2.75 -3.79
N ALA A 46 10.74 -1.99 -3.05
CA ALA A 46 9.51 -1.44 -3.61
C ALA A 46 9.82 -0.55 -4.81
N ILE A 47 10.79 0.34 -4.68
CA ILE A 47 11.18 1.25 -5.76
C ILE A 47 11.67 0.46 -6.97
N GLN A 48 12.46 -0.59 -6.75
CA GLN A 48 12.97 -1.42 -7.83
C GLN A 48 11.85 -2.13 -8.61
N ARG A 49 10.76 -2.48 -7.93
CA ARG A 49 9.65 -3.24 -8.54
C ARG A 49 8.61 -2.37 -9.24
N ILE A 50 8.53 -1.09 -8.88
CA ILE A 50 7.48 -0.19 -9.38
C ILE A 50 7.49 -0.09 -10.90
N SER A 51 8.68 0.07 -11.51
CA SER A 51 8.77 0.25 -12.97
C SER A 51 8.30 -0.98 -13.73
N ALA A 52 8.68 -2.17 -13.26
CA ALA A 52 8.31 -3.41 -13.93
C ALA A 52 6.87 -3.81 -13.68
N LEU A 53 6.36 -3.59 -12.48
CA LEU A 53 5.04 -4.07 -12.09
C LEU A 53 3.93 -3.07 -12.40
N GLN A 54 4.21 -1.78 -12.29
CA GLN A 54 3.23 -0.70 -12.52
C GLN A 54 1.91 -0.97 -11.78
N PRO A 55 1.94 -1.08 -10.45
CA PRO A 55 0.72 -1.36 -9.70
C PRO A 55 -0.22 -0.17 -9.68
N ASP A 56 -1.51 -0.44 -9.48
CA ASP A 56 -2.49 0.63 -9.26
C ASP A 56 -2.40 1.15 -7.83
N VAL A 57 -2.12 0.27 -6.89
CA VAL A 57 -2.07 0.57 -5.45
C VAL A 57 -0.82 -0.04 -4.85
N VAL A 58 -0.14 0.73 -4.01
CA VAL A 58 0.96 0.25 -3.18
C VAL A 58 0.50 0.32 -1.72
N LEU A 59 0.47 -0.81 -1.05
CA LEU A 59 0.24 -0.84 0.40
C LEU A 59 1.59 -0.71 1.06
N MET A 60 1.81 0.41 1.76
CA MET A 60 3.12 0.81 2.25
C MET A 60 3.17 0.84 3.77
N ASP A 61 3.93 -0.09 4.36
CA ASP A 61 4.29 0.01 5.77
C ASP A 61 5.23 1.21 5.94
N LEU A 62 4.96 2.06 6.92
CA LEU A 62 5.76 3.25 7.14
C LEU A 62 7.05 2.97 7.91
N GLU A 63 7.11 1.88 8.67
CA GLU A 63 8.24 1.56 9.53
C GLU A 63 8.95 0.30 9.05
N MET A 64 10.04 0.50 8.31
CA MET A 64 10.81 -0.61 7.74
C MET A 64 12.30 -0.30 7.82
N PRO A 65 13.17 -1.34 7.88
CA PRO A 65 14.60 -1.14 7.81
C PRO A 65 15.05 -0.77 6.40
N VAL A 66 16.29 -0.37 6.24
CA VAL A 66 16.98 -0.01 4.99
C VAL A 66 16.42 1.29 4.41
N MET A 67 15.18 1.29 3.92
CA MET A 67 14.49 2.50 3.49
C MET A 67 13.07 2.42 4.00
N GLY A 68 12.68 3.38 4.82
CA GLY A 68 11.33 3.46 5.38
C GLY A 68 10.29 3.89 4.38
N GLY A 69 9.03 3.76 4.78
CA GLY A 69 7.89 4.02 3.91
C GLY A 69 7.73 5.47 3.50
N TYR A 70 8.15 6.43 4.30
CA TYR A 70 8.06 7.85 3.94
C TYR A 70 8.93 8.16 2.73
N GLU A 71 10.21 7.77 2.79
CA GLU A 71 11.14 8.02 1.69
C GLU A 71 10.77 7.22 0.45
N ALA A 72 10.37 5.97 0.63
CA ALA A 72 9.90 5.14 -0.48
C ALA A 72 8.70 5.78 -1.16
N THR A 73 7.75 6.32 -0.40
CA THR A 73 6.57 6.99 -0.94
C THR A 73 6.97 8.20 -1.78
N ARG A 74 7.88 9.03 -1.28
CA ARG A 74 8.35 10.20 -2.04
C ARG A 74 8.90 9.79 -3.40
N GLN A 75 9.74 8.77 -3.42
CA GLN A 75 10.36 8.30 -4.67
C GLN A 75 9.34 7.64 -5.59
N ILE A 76 8.42 6.85 -5.04
CA ILE A 76 7.36 6.23 -5.83
C ILE A 76 6.48 7.29 -6.50
N LYS A 77 6.07 8.30 -5.75
CA LYS A 77 5.22 9.37 -6.30
C LYS A 77 5.96 10.20 -7.35
N THR A 78 7.27 10.28 -7.27
CA THR A 78 8.09 10.95 -8.29
C THR A 78 8.14 10.14 -9.58
N HIS A 79 8.33 8.82 -9.49
CA HIS A 79 8.50 7.94 -10.66
C HIS A 79 7.16 7.41 -11.19
N CYS A 80 6.16 7.29 -10.32
CA CYS A 80 4.85 6.76 -10.67
C CYS A 80 3.76 7.60 -9.99
N PRO A 81 3.53 8.84 -10.45
CA PRO A 81 2.52 9.71 -9.79
C PRO A 81 1.12 9.11 -9.80
N ASP A 82 0.84 8.20 -10.73
CA ASP A 82 -0.46 7.56 -10.84
C ASP A 82 -0.64 6.36 -9.91
N CYS A 83 0.44 5.83 -9.34
CA CYS A 83 0.35 4.79 -8.32
C CYS A 83 -0.23 5.40 -7.04
N ARG A 84 -1.32 4.85 -6.53
CA ARG A 84 -1.86 5.30 -5.26
C ARG A 84 -1.12 4.60 -4.14
N VAL A 85 -0.63 5.36 -3.18
CA VAL A 85 0.08 4.82 -2.01
C VAL A 85 -0.85 4.90 -0.81
N ILE A 86 -1.17 3.74 -0.25
CA ILE A 86 -1.97 3.63 0.97
C ILE A 86 -1.01 3.24 2.10
N ALA A 87 -0.83 4.13 3.06
CA ALA A 87 0.01 3.85 4.22
C ALA A 87 -0.72 2.88 5.16
N LEU A 88 0.01 1.87 5.62
CA LEU A 88 -0.51 0.88 6.56
C LEU A 88 0.47 0.85 7.73
N THR A 89 0.01 1.27 8.93
CA THR A 89 0.90 1.45 10.08
C THR A 89 0.17 1.12 11.38
N ILE A 90 0.94 0.71 12.40
CA ILE A 90 0.39 0.52 13.75
C ILE A 90 0.22 1.85 14.49
N HIS A 91 0.83 2.94 14.00
CA HIS A 91 0.80 4.25 14.66
C HIS A 91 -0.13 5.20 13.93
N GLY A 92 -1.26 5.53 14.54
CA GLY A 92 -2.28 6.38 13.93
C GLY A 92 -2.34 7.81 14.47
N ASP A 93 -1.30 8.28 15.17
CA ASP A 93 -1.29 9.61 15.74
C ASP A 93 -1.10 10.70 14.67
N GLU A 94 -1.43 11.93 15.03
CA GLU A 94 -1.44 13.07 14.12
C GLU A 94 -0.06 13.33 13.49
N THR A 95 1.00 13.16 14.28
CA THR A 95 2.37 13.38 13.77
C THR A 95 2.67 12.43 12.61
N VAL A 96 2.33 11.15 12.75
CA VAL A 96 2.53 10.15 11.71
C VAL A 96 1.68 10.47 10.49
N ARG A 97 0.42 10.86 10.71
CA ARG A 97 -0.49 11.22 9.61
C ARG A 97 0.04 12.41 8.81
N GLN A 98 0.56 13.43 9.49
CA GLN A 98 1.12 14.61 8.84
C GLN A 98 2.34 14.25 8.01
N LYS A 99 3.26 13.45 8.57
CA LYS A 99 4.45 13.00 7.84
C LYS A 99 4.07 12.18 6.61
N ALA A 100 3.09 11.31 6.74
CA ALA A 100 2.62 10.49 5.62
C ALA A 100 2.05 11.37 4.51
N SER A 101 1.20 12.31 4.86
CA SER A 101 0.62 13.25 3.90
C SER A 101 1.68 14.06 3.18
N GLN A 102 2.68 14.56 3.92
CA GLN A 102 3.79 15.33 3.34
C GLN A 102 4.64 14.48 2.39
N ALA A 103 4.74 13.19 2.66
CA ALA A 103 5.48 12.28 1.78
C ALA A 103 4.71 11.93 0.50
N GLY A 104 3.42 12.22 0.44
CA GLY A 104 2.59 11.99 -0.74
C GLY A 104 1.66 10.78 -0.64
N VAL A 105 1.44 10.27 0.57
CA VAL A 105 0.50 9.16 0.79
C VAL A 105 -0.90 9.61 0.40
N ASP A 106 -1.60 8.77 -0.37
CA ASP A 106 -2.95 9.07 -0.84
C ASP A 106 -4.02 8.69 0.17
N ASP A 107 -3.74 7.69 1.00
CA ASP A 107 -4.66 7.27 2.06
C ASP A 107 -3.86 6.66 3.21
N PHE A 108 -4.50 6.53 4.37
CA PHE A 108 -3.83 6.14 5.61
C PHE A 108 -4.74 5.19 6.39
N ILE A 109 -4.26 3.98 6.66
CA ILE A 109 -5.01 2.96 7.38
C ILE A 109 -4.18 2.48 8.57
N VAL A 110 -4.76 2.44 9.75
CA VAL A 110 -4.11 1.89 10.93
C VAL A 110 -4.25 0.37 10.91
N LYS A 111 -3.15 -0.35 11.14
CA LYS A 111 -3.18 -1.82 11.23
C LYS A 111 -4.12 -2.23 12.35
N GLY A 112 -4.93 -3.24 12.10
CA GLY A 112 -5.98 -3.66 13.01
C GLY A 112 -7.35 -3.07 12.72
N ALA A 113 -7.44 -2.08 11.83
CA ALA A 113 -8.73 -1.59 11.35
C ALA A 113 -9.45 -2.71 10.58
N PRO A 114 -10.79 -2.68 10.51
CA PRO A 114 -11.51 -3.68 9.72
C PRO A 114 -11.02 -3.73 8.28
N ILE A 115 -10.94 -4.92 7.72
CA ILE A 115 -10.45 -5.10 6.34
C ILE A 115 -11.25 -4.26 5.34
N ASN A 116 -12.52 -4.02 5.61
CA ASN A 116 -13.36 -3.20 4.72
C ASN A 116 -12.84 -1.76 4.60
N SER A 117 -12.19 -1.22 5.63
CA SER A 117 -11.57 0.12 5.55
C SER A 117 -10.50 0.14 4.47
N LEU A 118 -9.69 -0.90 4.41
CA LEU A 118 -8.63 -1.03 3.41
C LEU A 118 -9.23 -1.23 2.02
N ILE A 119 -10.24 -2.08 1.91
CA ILE A 119 -10.91 -2.32 0.63
C ILE A 119 -11.53 -1.03 0.09
N GLN A 120 -12.18 -0.24 0.96
CA GLN A 120 -12.77 1.05 0.56
C GLN A 120 -11.70 2.02 0.07
N ALA A 121 -10.57 2.08 0.76
CA ALA A 121 -9.45 2.95 0.35
C ALA A 121 -8.92 2.54 -1.02
N MET A 122 -8.79 1.24 -1.27
CA MET A 122 -8.32 0.72 -2.55
C MET A 122 -9.30 0.97 -3.68
N ALA A 123 -10.59 1.01 -3.37
CA ALA A 123 -11.64 1.20 -4.37
C ALA A 123 -11.84 2.65 -4.80
N LYS A 124 -11.24 3.62 -4.10
CA LYS A 124 -11.39 5.03 -4.45
C LYS A 124 -10.81 5.31 -5.82
N GLU A 125 -11.54 6.09 -6.61
CA GLU A 125 -11.05 6.51 -7.91
C GLU A 125 -10.03 7.63 -7.75
N LYS A 126 -9.11 7.70 -8.70
CA LYS A 126 -8.18 8.82 -8.77
C LYS A 126 -8.92 10.09 -9.21
N GLU A 127 -8.50 11.18 -8.64
CA GLU A 127 -8.97 12.50 -9.05
C GLU A 127 -8.02 13.13 -10.05
#